data_c066d470a8fddb1eab10cd63ce46556b
#
_entry.id   c066d470a8fddb1eab10cd63ce46556b
#
_cell.length_a   1.000
_cell.length_b   1.000
_cell.length_c   1.000
_cell.angle_alpha   90.00
_cell.angle_beta   90.00
_cell.angle_gamma   90.00
#
_symmetry.space_group_name_H-M   'P 1'
#
loop_
_entity.id
_entity.type
_entity.pdbx_description
1 polymer ?
#
loop_
_entity_poly.entity_id
_entity_poly.type
_entity_poly.pdbx_seq_one_letter_code
_entity_poly.pdbx_strand_id
1 'polypeptide(L)'
;GLVLVTGAAKRVGSVIARHLHAAGARVALHYRQAAAEAEALAAELNAARPDSAVALGADLLDTRALPLLVADVEARFGRLDALVNNASSFFPTPLGTIDLAAWQDLVGSNFQAPLFLAQAAAPLLEAYEGAIVNITDIHAERPLPGYPLYSAAKGALLTLTRALAIELAPRVRVNAV
;
A
#
# COMPACT_ATOMS: atom_id res chain seq x y z
N GLY A 1 -11.14 5.55 12.87
CA GLY A 1 -9.72 5.35 12.55
C GLY A 1 -9.33 5.96 11.23
N LEU A 2 -8.04 5.98 10.92
CA LEU A 2 -7.47 6.45 9.65
C LEU A 2 -6.74 5.31 8.95
N VAL A 3 -6.95 5.17 7.65
CA VAL A 3 -6.30 4.16 6.81
C VAL A 3 -5.55 4.83 5.66
N LEU A 4 -4.27 4.50 5.50
CA LEU A 4 -3.50 4.82 4.30
C LEU A 4 -3.66 3.67 3.29
N VAL A 5 -4.14 3.98 2.09
CA VAL A 5 -4.29 3.00 1.00
C VAL A 5 -3.35 3.38 -0.14
N THR A 6 -2.39 2.53 -0.47
CA THR A 6 -1.50 2.79 -1.60
C THR A 6 -2.16 2.40 -2.93
N GLY A 7 -1.89 3.18 -3.99
CA GLY A 7 -2.53 2.98 -5.29
C GLY A 7 -4.06 3.13 -5.25
N ALA A 8 -4.55 4.10 -4.46
CA ALA A 8 -5.97 4.26 -4.15
C ALA A 8 -6.78 4.98 -5.23
N ALA A 9 -6.13 5.57 -6.25
CA ALA A 9 -6.82 6.41 -7.23
C ALA A 9 -7.78 5.65 -8.14
N LYS A 10 -7.51 4.38 -8.41
CA LYS A 10 -8.22 3.59 -9.43
C LYS A 10 -8.41 2.13 -9.01
N ARG A 11 -9.27 1.41 -9.76
CA ARG A 11 -9.46 -0.05 -9.66
C ARG A 11 -9.70 -0.52 -8.22
N VAL A 12 -9.00 -1.58 -7.82
CA VAL A 12 -9.15 -2.21 -6.49
C VAL A 12 -8.90 -1.22 -5.35
N GLY A 13 -7.85 -0.40 -5.44
CA GLY A 13 -7.53 0.58 -4.39
C GLY A 13 -8.64 1.59 -4.15
N SER A 14 -9.29 2.09 -5.19
CA SER A 14 -10.42 3.02 -5.05
C SER A 14 -11.66 2.36 -4.45
N VAL A 15 -11.89 1.08 -4.76
CA VAL A 15 -12.98 0.30 -4.15
C VAL A 15 -12.72 0.05 -2.67
N ILE A 16 -11.50 -0.35 -2.31
CA ILE A 16 -11.08 -0.51 -0.91
C ILE A 16 -11.30 0.80 -0.14
N ALA A 17 -10.84 1.93 -0.69
CA ALA A 17 -10.97 3.22 -0.03
C ALA A 17 -12.44 3.61 0.21
N ARG A 18 -13.33 3.40 -0.78
CA ARG A 18 -14.77 3.66 -0.61
C ARG A 18 -15.40 2.78 0.46
N HIS A 19 -15.08 1.49 0.48
CA HIS A 19 -15.63 0.57 1.49
C HIS A 19 -15.16 0.92 2.91
N LEU A 20 -13.89 1.22 3.09
CA LEU A 20 -13.34 1.66 4.37
C LEU A 20 -13.99 2.98 4.83
N HIS A 21 -14.15 3.93 3.91
CA HIS A 21 -14.80 5.20 4.20
C HIS A 21 -16.28 5.00 4.58
N ALA A 22 -17.03 4.18 3.86
CA ALA A 22 -18.42 3.84 4.17
C ALA A 22 -18.55 3.14 5.53
N ALA A 23 -17.53 2.35 5.93
CA ALA A 23 -17.44 1.75 7.26
C ALA A 23 -17.01 2.72 8.38
N GLY A 24 -16.86 4.01 8.08
CA GLY A 24 -16.57 5.05 9.06
C GLY A 24 -15.10 5.45 9.19
N ALA A 25 -14.18 4.83 8.44
CA ALA A 25 -12.78 5.23 8.47
C ALA A 25 -12.54 6.56 7.73
N ARG A 26 -11.56 7.35 8.18
CA ARG A 26 -10.95 8.37 7.34
C ARG A 26 -9.90 7.70 6.45
N VAL A 27 -9.64 8.24 5.25
CA VAL A 27 -8.75 7.60 4.28
C VAL A 27 -7.73 8.58 3.71
N ALA A 28 -6.48 8.17 3.70
CA ALA A 28 -5.41 8.81 2.93
C ALA A 28 -5.21 8.00 1.64
N LEU A 29 -5.43 8.66 0.50
CA LEU A 29 -5.47 8.07 -0.83
C LEU A 29 -4.14 8.33 -1.52
N HIS A 30 -3.21 7.37 -1.45
CA HIS A 30 -1.95 7.52 -2.15
C HIS A 30 -2.12 7.27 -3.65
N TYR A 31 -1.46 8.09 -4.46
CA TYR A 31 -1.32 7.95 -5.90
C TYR A 31 0.12 8.23 -6.36
N ARG A 32 0.51 7.71 -7.53
CA ARG A 32 1.79 8.02 -8.16
C ARG A 32 1.63 9.10 -9.25
N GLN A 33 0.78 8.85 -10.25
CA GLN A 33 0.57 9.73 -11.40
C GLN A 33 -0.89 10.15 -11.59
N ALA A 34 -1.83 9.43 -11.00
CA ALA A 34 -3.26 9.64 -11.16
C ALA A 34 -3.80 10.68 -10.17
N ALA A 35 -3.23 11.90 -10.18
CA ALA A 35 -3.61 12.97 -9.25
C ALA A 35 -5.08 13.36 -9.40
N ALA A 36 -5.55 13.60 -10.63
CA ALA A 36 -6.92 14.01 -10.86
C ALA A 36 -7.95 13.01 -10.35
N GLU A 37 -7.71 11.71 -10.55
CA GLU A 37 -8.61 10.66 -10.07
C GLU A 37 -8.57 10.51 -8.53
N ALA A 38 -7.39 10.65 -7.92
CA ALA A 38 -7.25 10.62 -6.48
C ALA A 38 -7.94 11.82 -5.81
N GLU A 39 -7.77 13.02 -6.37
CA GLU A 39 -8.42 14.24 -5.90
C GLU A 39 -9.94 14.18 -6.08
N ALA A 40 -10.42 13.67 -7.22
CA ALA A 40 -11.85 13.46 -7.45
C ALA A 40 -12.45 12.48 -6.45
N LEU A 41 -11.74 11.37 -6.15
CA LEU A 41 -12.17 10.43 -5.11
C LEU A 41 -12.17 11.07 -3.72
N ALA A 42 -11.14 11.84 -3.37
CA ALA A 42 -11.12 12.55 -2.10
C ALA A 42 -12.29 13.56 -1.98
N ALA A 43 -12.59 14.29 -3.05
CA ALA A 43 -13.73 15.21 -3.09
C ALA A 43 -15.08 14.47 -2.93
N GLU A 44 -15.27 13.34 -3.62
CA GLU A 44 -16.44 12.47 -3.48
C GLU A 44 -16.65 12.05 -2.02
N LEU A 45 -15.59 11.55 -1.38
CA LEU A 45 -15.66 11.06 0.00
C LEU A 45 -15.88 12.20 1.00
N ASN A 46 -15.25 13.35 0.79
CA ASN A 46 -15.45 14.54 1.63
C ASN A 46 -16.84 15.16 1.47
N ALA A 47 -17.49 15.02 0.31
CA ALA A 47 -18.87 15.43 0.13
C ALA A 47 -19.84 14.61 0.98
N ALA A 48 -19.55 13.31 1.16
CA ALA A 48 -20.33 12.44 2.03
C ALA A 48 -20.02 12.66 3.53
N ARG A 49 -18.76 12.94 3.86
CA ARG A 49 -18.32 13.23 5.24
C ARG A 49 -17.12 14.19 5.21
N PRO A 50 -17.29 15.46 5.63
CA PRO A 50 -16.21 16.46 5.62
C PRO A 50 -14.94 16.00 6.35
N ASP A 51 -13.77 16.42 5.87
CA ASP A 51 -12.43 16.15 6.44
C ASP A 51 -12.12 14.66 6.66
N SER A 52 -12.65 13.80 5.83
CA SER A 52 -12.52 12.34 5.96
C SER A 52 -11.60 11.69 4.90
N ALA A 53 -11.16 12.43 3.89
CA ALA A 53 -10.29 11.92 2.84
C ALA A 53 -9.27 12.97 2.40
N VAL A 54 -8.05 12.52 2.04
CA VAL A 54 -7.01 13.33 1.41
C VAL A 54 -6.30 12.54 0.32
N ALA A 55 -5.94 13.18 -0.78
CA ALA A 55 -5.09 12.62 -1.82
C ALA A 55 -3.63 13.01 -1.55
N LEU A 56 -2.72 12.04 -1.58
CA LEU A 56 -1.28 12.22 -1.33
C LEU A 56 -0.46 11.57 -2.43
N GLY A 57 0.38 12.37 -3.10
CA GLY A 57 1.24 11.91 -4.18
C GLY A 57 2.61 11.48 -3.67
N ALA A 58 3.08 10.31 -4.10
CA ALA A 58 4.45 9.86 -3.87
C ALA A 58 4.88 8.83 -4.91
N ASP A 59 6.18 8.75 -5.22
CA ASP A 59 6.75 7.62 -5.95
C ASP A 59 7.19 6.55 -4.95
N LEU A 60 6.50 5.42 -4.90
CA LEU A 60 6.83 4.33 -3.98
C LEU A 60 8.16 3.64 -4.32
N LEU A 61 8.71 3.87 -5.51
CA LEU A 61 10.04 3.36 -5.88
C LEU A 61 11.18 4.20 -5.26
N ASP A 62 10.91 5.45 -4.88
CA ASP A 62 11.85 6.26 -4.10
C ASP A 62 11.63 6.01 -2.60
N THR A 63 12.47 5.16 -2.02
CA THR A 63 12.38 4.80 -0.60
C THR A 63 12.50 6.00 0.35
N ARG A 64 13.10 7.11 -0.10
CA ARG A 64 13.21 8.36 0.69
C ARG A 64 11.87 9.11 0.77
N ALA A 65 10.99 8.90 -0.20
CA ALA A 65 9.66 9.50 -0.20
C ALA A 65 8.70 8.82 0.78
N LEU A 66 8.95 7.58 1.19
CA LEU A 66 8.02 6.79 1.99
C LEU A 66 7.86 7.31 3.43
N PRO A 67 8.93 7.67 4.16
CA PRO A 67 8.78 8.34 5.46
C PRO A 67 8.05 9.68 5.35
N LEU A 68 8.27 10.43 4.26
CA LEU A 68 7.58 11.72 4.03
C LEU A 68 6.08 11.51 3.81
N LEU A 69 5.68 10.50 3.04
CA LEU A 69 4.27 10.14 2.86
C LEU A 69 3.59 9.82 4.20
N VAL A 70 4.26 9.08 5.09
CA VAL A 70 3.74 8.78 6.43
C VAL A 70 3.66 10.04 7.29
N ALA A 71 4.67 10.92 7.22
CA ALA A 71 4.68 12.20 7.92
C ALA A 71 3.55 13.13 7.45
N ASP A 72 3.23 13.15 6.16
CA ASP A 72 2.09 13.91 5.62
C ASP A 72 0.75 13.39 6.15
N VAL A 73 0.61 12.07 6.28
CA VAL A 73 -0.57 11.43 6.91
C VAL A 73 -0.69 11.86 8.38
N GLU A 74 0.42 11.80 9.12
CA GLU A 74 0.46 12.23 10.53
C GLU A 74 0.13 13.71 10.68
N ALA A 75 0.75 14.57 9.88
CA ALA A 75 0.52 16.02 9.92
C ALA A 75 -0.95 16.38 9.61
N ARG A 76 -1.60 15.65 8.70
CA ARG A 76 -2.98 15.91 8.29
C ARG A 76 -4.02 15.38 9.29
N PHE A 77 -3.77 14.23 9.91
CA PHE A 77 -4.78 13.52 10.71
C PHE A 77 -4.36 13.18 12.14
N GLY A 78 -3.07 13.32 12.46
CA GLY A 78 -2.52 13.06 13.79
C GLY A 78 -2.46 11.60 14.20
N ARG A 79 -2.76 10.66 13.28
CA ARG A 79 -2.81 9.22 13.57
C ARG A 79 -2.75 8.36 12.31
N LEU A 80 -2.42 7.09 12.52
CA LEU A 80 -2.58 6.04 11.50
C LEU A 80 -3.00 4.74 12.19
N ASP A 81 -4.17 4.22 11.81
CA ASP A 81 -4.73 2.98 12.38
C ASP A 81 -4.51 1.77 11.48
N ALA A 82 -4.38 2.00 10.15
CA ALA A 82 -4.05 0.91 9.24
C ALA A 82 -3.30 1.39 8.00
N LEU A 83 -2.47 0.48 7.47
CA LEU A 83 -1.80 0.61 6.18
C LEU A 83 -2.28 -0.52 5.27
N VAL A 84 -2.80 -0.17 4.09
CA VAL A 84 -3.15 -1.13 3.04
C VAL A 84 -2.16 -0.98 1.89
N ASN A 85 -1.25 -1.93 1.74
CA ASN A 85 -0.33 -2.03 0.63
C ASN A 85 -1.03 -2.67 -0.57
N ASN A 86 -1.67 -1.83 -1.41
CA ASN A 86 -2.41 -2.24 -2.60
C ASN A 86 -1.69 -1.88 -3.90
N ALA A 87 -0.84 -0.85 -3.93
CA ALA A 87 -0.11 -0.46 -5.14
C ALA A 87 0.73 -1.63 -5.67
N SER A 88 0.65 -1.85 -6.98
CA SER A 88 1.26 -3.00 -7.65
C SER A 88 1.55 -2.67 -9.10
N SER A 89 2.68 -3.14 -9.62
CA SER A 89 2.95 -3.27 -11.04
C SER A 89 2.77 -4.73 -11.46
N PHE A 90 2.27 -4.93 -12.65
CA PHE A 90 2.00 -6.26 -13.21
C PHE A 90 2.22 -6.24 -14.72
N PHE A 91 3.26 -6.93 -15.18
CA PHE A 91 3.55 -7.15 -16.60
C PHE A 91 4.43 -8.40 -16.78
N PRO A 92 4.40 -9.01 -17.96
CA PRO A 92 5.17 -10.23 -18.22
C PRO A 92 6.67 -9.94 -18.27
N THR A 93 7.46 -10.87 -17.73
CA THR A 93 8.92 -10.89 -17.78
C THR A 93 9.42 -12.28 -18.12
N PRO A 94 9.22 -12.76 -19.35
CA PRO A 94 9.74 -14.08 -19.76
C PRO A 94 11.24 -14.19 -19.47
N LEU A 95 11.68 -15.38 -19.06
CA LEU A 95 13.11 -15.63 -18.78
C LEU A 95 13.96 -15.28 -20.01
N GLY A 96 15.03 -14.52 -19.78
CA GLY A 96 15.89 -13.97 -20.84
C GLY A 96 15.53 -12.53 -21.25
N THR A 97 14.39 -11.96 -20.80
CA THR A 97 13.99 -10.58 -21.07
C THR A 97 14.06 -9.67 -19.84
N ILE A 98 14.40 -10.21 -18.68
CA ILE A 98 14.40 -9.46 -17.41
C ILE A 98 15.61 -8.53 -17.38
N ASP A 99 15.35 -7.24 -17.28
CA ASP A 99 16.34 -6.20 -17.10
C ASP A 99 16.22 -5.54 -15.71
N LEU A 100 17.13 -4.62 -15.41
CA LEU A 100 17.15 -3.93 -14.13
C LEU A 100 15.92 -3.02 -13.94
N ALA A 101 15.40 -2.44 -15.01
CA ALA A 101 14.20 -1.59 -14.94
C ALA A 101 12.96 -2.40 -14.55
N ALA A 102 12.75 -3.57 -15.16
CA ALA A 102 11.68 -4.50 -14.78
C ALA A 102 11.83 -4.98 -13.34
N TRP A 103 13.06 -5.30 -12.92
CA TRP A 103 13.36 -5.64 -11.53
C TRP A 103 12.98 -4.53 -10.57
N GLN A 104 13.46 -3.30 -10.82
CA GLN A 104 13.18 -2.15 -9.95
C GLN A 104 11.69 -1.83 -9.85
N ASP A 105 10.96 -1.92 -10.94
CA ASP A 105 9.52 -1.65 -10.94
C ASP A 105 8.74 -2.76 -10.21
N LEU A 106 8.90 -4.02 -10.60
CA LEU A 106 8.12 -5.13 -10.06
C LEU A 106 8.48 -5.47 -8.62
N VAL A 107 9.76 -5.51 -8.27
CA VAL A 107 10.20 -5.75 -6.89
C VAL A 107 9.99 -4.50 -6.05
N GLY A 108 10.24 -3.33 -6.60
CA GLY A 108 10.04 -2.03 -5.93
C GLY A 108 8.60 -1.84 -5.48
N SER A 109 7.64 -1.99 -6.38
CA SER A 109 6.23 -1.76 -6.07
C SER A 109 5.60 -2.87 -5.22
N ASN A 110 5.94 -4.14 -5.49
CA ASN A 110 5.27 -5.29 -4.90
C ASN A 110 5.90 -5.77 -3.58
N PHE A 111 7.16 -5.45 -3.32
CA PHE A 111 7.88 -5.94 -2.13
C PHE A 111 8.63 -4.83 -1.38
N GLN A 112 9.50 -4.06 -2.06
CA GLN A 112 10.31 -3.04 -1.39
C GLN A 112 9.47 -1.94 -0.75
N ALA A 113 8.51 -1.37 -1.48
CA ALA A 113 7.65 -0.32 -0.96
C ALA A 113 6.82 -0.77 0.25
N PRO A 114 6.14 -1.92 0.24
CA PRO A 114 5.48 -2.47 1.43
C PRO A 114 6.40 -2.60 2.65
N LEU A 115 7.63 -3.05 2.48
CA LEU A 115 8.61 -3.17 3.57
C LEU A 115 8.95 -1.81 4.16
N PHE A 116 9.37 -0.86 3.33
CA PHE A 116 9.80 0.46 3.80
C PHE A 116 8.63 1.30 4.33
N LEU A 117 7.42 1.15 3.76
CA LEU A 117 6.22 1.78 4.32
C LEU A 117 5.85 1.20 5.68
N ALA A 118 5.91 -0.12 5.83
CA ALA A 118 5.69 -0.77 7.13
C ALA A 118 6.67 -0.23 8.18
N GLN A 119 7.96 -0.13 7.83
CA GLN A 119 8.99 0.42 8.71
C GLN A 119 8.69 1.88 9.10
N ALA A 120 8.34 2.72 8.13
CA ALA A 120 8.02 4.13 8.38
C ALA A 120 6.73 4.31 9.20
N ALA A 121 5.73 3.47 8.97
CA ALA A 121 4.43 3.56 9.62
C ALA A 121 4.39 2.89 11.00
N ALA A 122 5.33 1.99 11.31
CA ALA A 122 5.31 1.18 12.53
C ALA A 122 5.11 2.00 13.81
N PRO A 123 5.82 3.12 14.06
CA PRO A 123 5.63 3.89 15.29
C PRO A 123 4.19 4.41 15.47
N LEU A 124 3.57 4.91 14.38
CA LEU A 124 2.18 5.38 14.43
C LEU A 124 1.19 4.23 14.59
N LEU A 125 1.40 3.13 13.87
CA LEU A 125 0.56 1.94 13.99
C LEU A 125 0.63 1.35 15.40
N GLU A 126 1.81 1.29 16.01
CA GLU A 126 1.99 0.82 17.39
C GLU A 126 1.27 1.70 18.41
N ALA A 127 1.30 3.03 18.22
CA ALA A 127 0.65 3.98 19.11
C ALA A 127 -0.88 3.79 19.16
N TYR A 128 -1.47 3.26 18.08
CA TYR A 128 -2.92 3.07 17.95
C TYR A 128 -3.34 1.59 17.83
N GLU A 129 -2.45 0.65 18.18
CA GLU A 129 -2.70 -0.81 18.09
C GLU A 129 -3.24 -1.21 16.70
N GLY A 130 -2.59 -0.71 15.68
CA GLY A 130 -3.07 -0.72 14.30
C GLY A 130 -2.91 -2.04 13.55
N ALA A 131 -3.02 -1.95 12.22
CA ALA A 131 -2.88 -3.11 11.35
C ALA A 131 -2.23 -2.77 10.00
N ILE A 132 -1.57 -3.76 9.42
CA ILE A 132 -1.09 -3.74 8.02
C ILE A 132 -1.83 -4.83 7.25
N VAL A 133 -2.31 -4.49 6.06
CA VAL A 133 -2.88 -5.45 5.11
C VAL A 133 -2.12 -5.35 3.80
N ASN A 134 -1.48 -6.45 3.41
CA ASN A 134 -0.78 -6.57 2.15
C ASN A 134 -1.68 -7.28 1.12
N ILE A 135 -1.95 -6.62 -0.02
CA ILE A 135 -2.67 -7.24 -1.12
C ILE A 135 -1.67 -8.11 -1.90
N THR A 136 -1.80 -9.43 -1.72
CA THR A 136 -0.96 -10.43 -2.38
C THR A 136 -1.61 -10.93 -3.67
N ASP A 137 -1.29 -12.11 -4.09
CA ASP A 137 -1.85 -12.74 -5.30
C ASP A 137 -1.75 -14.25 -5.16
N ILE A 138 -2.66 -14.99 -5.76
CA ILE A 138 -2.57 -16.45 -5.85
C ILE A 138 -1.25 -16.89 -6.51
N HIS A 139 -0.70 -16.04 -7.37
CA HIS A 139 0.60 -16.28 -8.03
C HIS A 139 1.81 -16.21 -7.10
N ALA A 140 1.63 -15.79 -5.85
CA ALA A 140 2.64 -15.96 -4.79
C ALA A 140 2.89 -17.45 -4.46
N GLU A 141 1.86 -18.29 -4.60
CA GLU A 141 1.91 -19.72 -4.32
C GLU A 141 1.84 -20.59 -5.58
N ARG A 142 1.19 -20.09 -6.63
CA ARG A 142 1.02 -20.75 -7.94
C ARG A 142 1.55 -19.83 -9.05
N PRO A 143 2.87 -19.83 -9.31
CA PRO A 143 3.49 -18.93 -10.27
C PRO A 143 2.83 -18.93 -11.63
N LEU A 144 2.63 -17.70 -12.19
CA LEU A 144 2.03 -17.53 -13.50
C LEU A 144 3.10 -17.69 -14.59
N PRO A 145 2.91 -18.54 -15.60
CA PRO A 145 3.83 -18.65 -16.74
C PRO A 145 4.06 -17.27 -17.41
N GLY A 146 5.32 -16.95 -17.70
CA GLY A 146 5.71 -15.67 -18.27
C GLY A 146 5.83 -14.50 -17.27
N TYR A 147 5.55 -14.74 -15.99
CA TYR A 147 5.60 -13.71 -14.92
C TYR A 147 6.50 -14.14 -13.73
N PRO A 148 7.72 -14.67 -13.97
CA PRO A 148 8.53 -15.19 -12.87
C PRO A 148 8.89 -14.11 -11.84
N LEU A 149 9.20 -12.89 -12.28
CA LEU A 149 9.62 -11.82 -11.39
C LEU A 149 8.45 -11.30 -10.54
N TYR A 150 7.27 -11.09 -11.15
CA TYR A 150 6.06 -10.71 -10.41
C TYR A 150 5.67 -11.75 -9.37
N SER A 151 5.63 -13.04 -9.78
CA SER A 151 5.29 -14.15 -8.88
C SER A 151 6.26 -14.23 -7.69
N ALA A 152 7.57 -14.10 -7.96
CA ALA A 152 8.59 -14.08 -6.92
C ALA A 152 8.42 -12.86 -5.97
N ALA A 153 8.13 -11.67 -6.49
CA ALA A 153 7.89 -10.48 -5.68
C ALA A 153 6.65 -10.63 -4.78
N LYS A 154 5.56 -11.21 -5.30
CA LYS A 154 4.37 -11.52 -4.49
C LYS A 154 4.62 -12.62 -3.46
N GLY A 155 5.43 -13.62 -3.78
CA GLY A 155 5.90 -14.62 -2.80
C GLY A 155 6.73 -13.98 -1.68
N ALA A 156 7.63 -13.05 -2.04
CA ALA A 156 8.39 -12.27 -1.07
C ALA A 156 7.47 -11.43 -0.15
N LEU A 157 6.44 -10.78 -0.72
CA LEU A 157 5.45 -10.01 0.07
C LEU A 157 4.68 -10.91 1.04
N LEU A 158 4.31 -12.13 0.63
CA LEU A 158 3.63 -13.08 1.50
C LEU A 158 4.52 -13.52 2.67
N THR A 159 5.81 -13.77 2.42
CA THR A 159 6.79 -14.09 3.48
C THR A 159 7.04 -12.87 4.38
N LEU A 160 7.16 -11.67 3.80
CA LEU A 160 7.29 -10.41 4.55
C LEU A 160 6.12 -10.21 5.50
N THR A 161 4.89 -10.49 5.07
CA THR A 161 3.69 -10.39 5.90
C THR A 161 3.83 -11.21 7.19
N ARG A 162 4.30 -12.45 7.06
CA ARG A 162 4.54 -13.34 8.22
C ARG A 162 5.66 -12.83 9.12
N ALA A 163 6.76 -12.35 8.52
CA ALA A 163 7.88 -11.79 9.27
C ALA A 163 7.46 -10.54 10.06
N LEU A 164 6.76 -9.60 9.42
CA LEU A 164 6.28 -8.38 10.08
C LEU A 164 5.23 -8.67 11.16
N ALA A 165 4.42 -9.72 10.99
CA ALA A 165 3.47 -10.14 12.01
C ALA A 165 4.18 -10.59 13.31
N ILE A 166 5.36 -11.21 13.20
CA ILE A 166 6.19 -11.58 14.35
C ILE A 166 6.88 -10.36 14.95
N GLU A 167 7.51 -9.52 14.11
CA GLU A 167 8.28 -8.36 14.54
C GLU A 167 7.43 -7.31 15.26
N LEU A 168 6.19 -7.09 14.79
CA LEU A 168 5.31 -6.02 15.28
C LEU A 168 4.29 -6.49 16.32
N ALA A 169 4.25 -7.80 16.62
CA ALA A 169 3.38 -8.33 17.67
C ALA A 169 3.83 -7.85 19.07
N PRO A 170 2.90 -7.68 20.04
CA PRO A 170 1.44 -7.81 19.90
C PRO A 170 0.73 -6.52 19.46
N ARG A 171 1.47 -5.44 19.19
CA ARG A 171 0.90 -4.11 19.04
C ARG A 171 0.29 -3.86 17.66
N VAL A 172 0.86 -4.45 16.61
CA VAL A 172 0.36 -4.29 15.24
C VAL A 172 0.08 -5.65 14.63
N ARG A 173 -1.10 -5.82 14.06
CA ARG A 173 -1.48 -7.02 13.32
C ARG A 173 -1.08 -6.87 11.87
N VAL A 174 -0.49 -7.90 11.27
CA VAL A 174 -0.09 -7.89 9.86
C VAL A 174 -0.68 -9.11 9.16
N ASN A 175 -1.47 -8.86 8.11
CA ASN A 175 -2.16 -9.89 7.35
C ASN A 175 -2.02 -9.66 5.84
N ALA A 176 -2.28 -10.71 5.07
CA ALA A 176 -2.34 -10.70 3.60
C ALA A 176 -3.73 -11.14 3.12
N VAL A 177 -4.11 -10.60 1.97
CA VAL A 177 -5.33 -10.96 1.24
C VAL A 177 -4.97 -11.26 -0.21
#